data_178033e0abcc31572705b7395db5ccf7
#
_entry.id   178033e0abcc31572705b7395db5ccf7
#
_cell.length_a   1.000
_cell.length_b   1.000
_cell.length_c   1.000
_cell.angle_alpha   90.00
_cell.angle_beta   90.00
_cell.angle_gamma   90.00
#
_symmetry.space_group_name_H-M   'P 1'
#
loop_
_entity.id
_entity.type
_entity.pdbx_description
1 polymer ?
#
loop_
_entity_poly.entity_id
_entity_poly.type
_entity_poly.pdbx_seq_one_letter_code
_entity_poly.pdbx_strand_id
1 'polypeptide(L)'
;MQSIVEQNVTTAGVGLMFAGAVGPVFFSVDANFTWNKPELLDEAVPVRVTGIRFGHSHVFKNRPDRNIAIWVGGFFMETGSNTSGQLKLKDALPSADGVKRDEIVNNYYQWYNNEASIPQKVIADQILTPIVERLADADGEAVIKYGLDKQVQQKWNGIIGAQYQANKSWMFRTELGVLGNRKSVLLSLNYRFLL
;
A
#
# COMPACT_ATOMS: atom_id res chain seq x y z
N MET A 1 16.89 -13.13 -1.50
CA MET A 1 16.51 -12.91 -2.90
C MET A 1 15.97 -11.49 -3.00
N GLN A 2 16.73 -10.54 -3.52
CA GLN A 2 16.23 -9.20 -3.84
C GLN A 2 15.42 -9.32 -5.13
N SER A 3 14.16 -8.96 -5.12
CA SER A 3 13.38 -8.85 -6.34
C SER A 3 13.89 -7.61 -7.09
N ILE A 4 14.51 -7.82 -8.23
CA ILE A 4 15.09 -6.78 -9.09
C ILE A 4 14.06 -6.35 -10.15
N VAL A 5 12.79 -6.46 -9.88
CA VAL A 5 11.78 -5.96 -10.82
C VAL A 5 11.38 -4.57 -10.38
N GLU A 6 12.00 -3.57 -11.00
CA GLU A 6 11.51 -2.20 -10.96
C GLU A 6 10.21 -2.16 -11.74
N GLN A 7 9.12 -1.76 -11.07
CA GLN A 7 7.83 -1.59 -11.74
C GLN A 7 7.29 -0.18 -11.51
N ASN A 8 6.74 0.38 -12.55
CA ASN A 8 6.04 1.65 -12.46
C ASN A 8 4.63 1.42 -11.87
N VAL A 9 4.21 2.32 -11.00
CA VAL A 9 2.86 2.31 -10.43
C VAL A 9 2.20 3.64 -10.74
N THR A 10 1.12 3.61 -11.50
CA THR A 10 0.29 4.79 -11.72
C THR A 10 -0.77 4.85 -10.63
N THR A 11 -0.84 5.98 -9.92
CA THR A 11 -1.81 6.20 -8.85
C THR A 11 -2.66 7.42 -9.16
N ALA A 12 -3.98 7.25 -9.05
CA ALA A 12 -4.95 8.34 -9.10
C ALA A 12 -5.89 8.22 -7.90
N GLY A 13 -6.38 9.34 -7.39
CA GLY A 13 -7.30 9.30 -6.25
C GLY A 13 -8.11 10.57 -6.11
N VAL A 14 -9.23 10.44 -5.42
CA VAL A 14 -10.14 11.52 -5.08
C VAL A 14 -10.58 11.34 -3.63
N GLY A 15 -10.70 12.45 -2.90
CA GLY A 15 -11.16 12.45 -1.52
C GLY A 15 -12.11 13.58 -1.22
N LEU A 16 -12.99 13.34 -0.27
CA LEU A 16 -13.92 14.31 0.28
C LEU A 16 -13.74 14.37 1.79
N MET A 17 -13.80 15.55 2.35
CA MET A 17 -13.76 15.76 3.79
C MET A 17 -14.85 16.75 4.20
N PHE A 18 -15.59 16.37 5.25
CA PHE A 18 -16.51 17.23 5.95
C PHE A 18 -15.95 17.50 7.34
N ALA A 19 -15.95 18.77 7.74
CA ALA A 19 -15.53 19.16 9.07
C ALA A 19 -16.48 20.22 9.65
N GLY A 20 -16.68 20.14 10.96
CA GLY A 20 -17.49 21.09 11.70
C GLY A 20 -16.88 21.37 13.07
N ALA A 21 -17.20 22.56 13.63
CA ALA A 21 -16.73 22.94 14.95
C ALA A 21 -17.85 23.64 15.74
N VAL A 22 -17.91 23.37 17.04
CA VAL A 22 -18.77 24.05 17.99
C VAL A 22 -17.90 24.51 19.17
N GLY A 23 -17.66 25.82 19.25
CA GLY A 23 -16.68 26.34 20.20
C GLY A 23 -15.28 25.78 19.94
N PRO A 24 -14.61 25.26 20.97
CA PRO A 24 -13.26 24.70 20.81
C PRO A 24 -13.25 23.23 20.31
N VAL A 25 -14.41 22.59 20.24
CA VAL A 25 -14.52 21.19 19.83
C VAL A 25 -14.78 21.11 18.34
N PHE A 26 -14.08 20.21 17.63
CA PHE A 26 -14.30 19.97 16.22
C PHE A 26 -14.44 18.46 15.94
N PHE A 27 -15.06 18.18 14.81
CA PHE A 27 -15.12 16.85 14.23
C PHE A 27 -14.80 16.90 12.74
N SER A 28 -14.31 15.82 12.19
CA SER A 28 -14.20 15.64 10.75
C SER A 28 -14.47 14.20 10.34
N VAL A 29 -15.01 14.04 9.14
CA VAL A 29 -15.19 12.76 8.46
C VAL A 29 -14.59 12.89 7.08
N ASP A 30 -13.79 11.94 6.67
CA ASP A 30 -13.19 11.91 5.34
C ASP A 30 -13.38 10.55 4.67
N ALA A 31 -13.49 10.59 3.36
CA ALA A 31 -13.50 9.41 2.51
C ALA A 31 -12.58 9.63 1.32
N ASN A 32 -11.64 8.72 1.13
CA ASN A 32 -10.64 8.77 0.09
C ASN A 32 -10.71 7.49 -0.74
N PHE A 33 -10.70 7.64 -2.05
CA PHE A 33 -10.68 6.57 -3.02
C PHE A 33 -9.43 6.72 -3.89
N THR A 34 -8.62 5.67 -3.94
CA THR A 34 -7.41 5.64 -4.74
C THR A 34 -7.42 4.42 -5.63
N TRP A 35 -6.92 4.57 -6.84
CA TRP A 35 -6.69 3.49 -7.80
C TRP A 35 -5.21 3.40 -8.06
N ASN A 36 -4.62 2.26 -7.72
CA ASN A 36 -3.20 1.99 -7.93
C ASN A 36 -3.09 0.96 -9.06
N LYS A 37 -2.50 1.34 -10.17
CA LYS A 37 -2.25 0.44 -11.30
C LYS A 37 -0.75 0.15 -11.42
N PRO A 38 -0.26 -0.95 -10.83
CA PRO A 38 1.06 -1.48 -11.14
C PRO A 38 1.11 -1.97 -12.59
N GLU A 39 2.26 -1.83 -13.23
CA GLU A 39 2.46 -2.21 -14.64
C GLU A 39 2.18 -3.70 -14.89
N LEU A 40 2.50 -4.55 -13.91
CA LEU A 40 2.31 -6.00 -13.99
C LEU A 40 0.87 -6.48 -13.73
N LEU A 41 -0.05 -5.60 -13.36
CA LEU A 41 -1.44 -5.97 -13.12
C LEU A 41 -2.33 -5.51 -14.27
N ASP A 42 -3.27 -6.36 -14.66
CA ASP A 42 -4.24 -6.05 -15.73
C ASP A 42 -5.20 -4.94 -15.31
N GLU A 43 -5.56 -4.90 -14.03
CA GLU A 43 -6.52 -3.96 -13.47
C GLU A 43 -5.93 -3.12 -12.34
N ALA A 44 -6.50 -1.93 -12.14
CA ALA A 44 -6.15 -1.08 -11.03
C ALA A 44 -6.72 -1.62 -9.71
N VAL A 45 -5.93 -1.58 -8.67
CA VAL A 45 -6.32 -1.98 -7.32
C VAL A 45 -6.99 -0.80 -6.62
N PRO A 46 -8.30 -0.86 -6.35
CA PRO A 46 -8.98 0.18 -5.62
C PRO A 46 -8.62 0.11 -4.12
N VAL A 47 -8.35 1.25 -3.53
CA VAL A 47 -8.16 1.42 -2.09
C VAL A 47 -9.16 2.46 -1.60
N ARG A 48 -9.92 2.10 -0.57
CA ARG A 48 -10.88 2.97 0.11
C ARG A 48 -10.40 3.23 1.53
N VAL A 49 -10.35 4.50 1.90
CA VAL A 49 -10.01 4.90 3.27
C VAL A 49 -11.09 5.87 3.76
N THR A 50 -11.75 5.52 4.86
CA THR A 50 -12.72 6.38 5.51
C THR A 50 -12.22 6.69 6.92
N GLY A 51 -12.18 7.97 7.29
CA GLY A 51 -11.68 8.43 8.56
C GLY A 51 -12.71 9.25 9.34
N ILE A 52 -12.61 9.20 10.65
CA ILE A 52 -13.35 10.06 11.58
C ILE A 52 -12.40 10.58 12.64
N ARG A 53 -12.53 11.86 12.96
CA ARG A 53 -11.70 12.53 13.96
C ARG A 53 -12.56 13.42 14.85
N PHE A 54 -12.24 13.43 16.14
CA PHE A 54 -12.80 14.34 17.12
C PHE A 54 -11.66 15.02 17.85
N GLY A 55 -11.75 16.31 18.02
CA GLY A 55 -10.66 17.05 18.60
C GLY A 55 -11.08 18.34 19.31
N HIS A 56 -10.08 18.92 19.93
CA HIS A 56 -10.20 20.18 20.65
C HIS A 56 -9.14 21.15 20.12
N SER A 57 -9.53 22.39 19.86
CA SER A 57 -8.67 23.47 19.42
C SER A 57 -8.62 24.56 20.48
N HIS A 58 -7.43 25.03 20.78
CA HIS A 58 -7.20 26.14 21.70
C HIS A 58 -6.54 27.30 20.96
N VAL A 59 -7.21 28.46 20.96
CA VAL A 59 -6.68 29.70 20.40
C VAL A 59 -6.03 30.50 21.53
N PHE A 60 -4.81 30.99 21.30
CA PHE A 60 -4.08 31.74 22.30
C PHE A 60 -4.66 33.16 22.44
N LYS A 61 -5.09 33.54 23.66
CA LYS A 61 -5.76 34.84 23.93
C LYS A 61 -4.96 36.05 23.43
N ASN A 62 -3.63 36.05 23.62
CA ASN A 62 -2.77 37.15 23.20
C ASN A 62 -2.26 37.06 21.77
N ARG A 63 -2.59 36.00 21.06
CA ARG A 63 -2.15 35.71 19.69
C ARG A 63 -3.25 34.95 18.94
N PRO A 64 -4.33 35.64 18.51
CA PRO A 64 -5.48 34.99 17.89
C PRO A 64 -5.18 34.34 16.52
N ASP A 65 -4.04 34.66 15.94
CA ASP A 65 -3.47 34.05 14.75
C ASP A 65 -2.80 32.68 15.01
N ARG A 66 -2.66 32.29 16.29
CA ARG A 66 -2.06 31.01 16.71
C ARG A 66 -3.07 30.11 17.40
N ASN A 67 -3.02 28.87 17.05
CA ASN A 67 -3.79 27.84 17.76
C ASN A 67 -3.02 26.52 17.84
N ILE A 68 -3.41 25.71 18.78
CA ILE A 68 -3.04 24.31 18.88
C ILE A 68 -4.31 23.48 18.87
N ALA A 69 -4.32 22.40 18.09
CA ALA A 69 -5.41 21.46 18.07
C ALA A 69 -4.86 20.05 18.31
N ILE A 70 -5.61 19.25 19.06
CA ILE A 70 -5.34 17.84 19.29
C ILE A 70 -6.58 17.04 18.97
N TRP A 71 -6.42 15.84 18.44
CA TRP A 71 -7.54 14.96 18.10
C TRP A 71 -7.20 13.50 18.31
N VAL A 72 -8.25 12.73 18.47
CA VAL A 72 -8.24 11.27 18.38
C VAL A 72 -9.24 10.87 17.32
N GLY A 73 -9.03 9.70 16.73
CA GLY A 73 -9.93 9.20 15.71
C GLY A 73 -9.59 7.79 15.29
N GLY A 74 -10.17 7.40 14.17
CA GLY A 74 -9.88 6.14 13.54
C GLY A 74 -10.11 6.23 12.04
N PHE A 75 -9.48 5.31 11.33
CA PHE A 75 -9.79 5.11 9.92
C PHE A 75 -10.04 3.64 9.63
N PHE A 76 -10.91 3.43 8.67
CA PHE A 76 -11.19 2.14 8.05
C PHE A 76 -10.56 2.11 6.67
N MET A 77 -9.83 1.05 6.36
CA MET A 77 -9.20 0.88 5.06
C MET A 77 -9.58 -0.46 4.46
N GLU A 78 -9.98 -0.42 3.20
CA GLU A 78 -10.31 -1.57 2.39
C GLU A 78 -9.56 -1.50 1.06
N THR A 79 -9.04 -2.64 0.62
CA THR A 79 -8.43 -2.77 -0.70
C THR A 79 -9.19 -3.81 -1.51
N GLY A 80 -9.24 -3.64 -2.82
CA GLY A 80 -9.74 -4.69 -3.72
C GLY A 80 -8.92 -5.97 -3.53
N SER A 81 -9.62 -7.09 -3.44
CA SER A 81 -9.02 -8.38 -3.09
C SER A 81 -8.45 -9.13 -4.29
N ASN A 82 -9.13 -9.09 -5.40
CA ASN A 82 -8.79 -9.91 -6.56
C ASN A 82 -8.06 -9.06 -7.61
N THR A 83 -6.78 -9.32 -7.77
CA THR A 83 -5.98 -8.74 -8.85
C THR A 83 -5.38 -9.85 -9.68
N SER A 84 -5.59 -9.81 -10.99
CA SER A 84 -4.94 -10.69 -11.93
C SER A 84 -3.86 -9.94 -12.69
N GLY A 85 -2.86 -10.66 -13.12
CA GLY A 85 -1.80 -10.14 -13.96
C GLY A 85 -1.27 -11.20 -14.89
N GLN A 86 -0.51 -10.76 -15.86
CA GLN A 86 0.17 -11.65 -16.80
C GLN A 86 1.64 -11.25 -16.83
N LEU A 87 2.47 -12.27 -16.88
CA LEU A 87 3.92 -12.10 -16.99
C LEU A 87 4.43 -13.06 -18.06
N LYS A 88 5.25 -12.56 -18.97
CA LYS A 88 5.96 -13.45 -19.88
C LYS A 88 6.98 -14.26 -19.09
N LEU A 89 7.12 -15.51 -19.43
CA LEU A 89 8.01 -16.44 -18.73
C LEU A 89 9.45 -15.94 -18.70
N LYS A 90 9.93 -15.34 -19.80
CA LYS A 90 11.27 -14.73 -19.89
C LYS A 90 11.47 -13.58 -18.91
N ASP A 91 10.41 -12.82 -18.57
CA ASP A 91 10.49 -11.70 -17.63
C ASP A 91 10.39 -12.17 -16.17
N ALA A 92 9.74 -13.32 -15.94
CA ALA A 92 9.66 -13.96 -14.63
C ALA A 92 10.98 -14.61 -14.20
N LEU A 93 11.75 -15.07 -15.17
CA LEU A 93 13.01 -15.77 -14.99
C LEU A 93 14.10 -15.06 -15.81
N PRO A 94 14.77 -14.03 -15.25
CA PRO A 94 15.77 -13.25 -16.00
C PRO A 94 16.91 -14.06 -16.60
N SER A 95 17.13 -15.28 -16.11
CA SER A 95 18.10 -16.22 -16.67
C SER A 95 17.56 -17.05 -17.85
N ALA A 96 16.29 -16.85 -18.24
CA ALA A 96 15.69 -17.58 -19.36
C ALA A 96 16.08 -17.01 -20.74
N ASP A 97 16.62 -15.79 -20.80
CA ASP A 97 17.23 -15.24 -22.01
C ASP A 97 18.60 -15.90 -22.22
N GLY A 98 18.62 -16.88 -23.14
CA GLY A 98 19.85 -17.57 -23.55
C GLY A 98 20.23 -18.84 -22.75
N VAL A 99 19.53 -19.13 -21.65
CA VAL A 99 19.71 -20.39 -20.91
C VAL A 99 18.77 -21.45 -21.52
N LYS A 100 19.31 -22.62 -21.79
CA LYS A 100 18.53 -23.74 -22.31
C LYS A 100 17.43 -24.09 -21.30
N ARG A 101 16.21 -24.31 -21.79
CA ARG A 101 15.04 -24.73 -21.00
C ARG A 101 15.37 -25.82 -20.00
N ASP A 102 16.08 -26.85 -20.44
CA ASP A 102 16.48 -28.00 -19.63
C ASP A 102 17.36 -27.62 -18.43
N GLU A 103 18.17 -26.55 -18.55
CA GLU A 103 19.03 -26.08 -17.47
C GLU A 103 18.23 -25.40 -16.37
N ILE A 104 17.21 -24.63 -16.71
CA ILE A 104 16.30 -23.99 -15.74
C ILE A 104 15.52 -25.06 -14.98
N VAL A 105 14.97 -26.03 -15.68
CA VAL A 105 14.22 -27.15 -15.09
C VAL A 105 15.12 -27.99 -14.19
N ASN A 106 16.32 -28.31 -14.63
CA ASN A 106 17.29 -29.07 -13.82
C ASN A 106 17.74 -28.31 -12.59
N ASN A 107 18.03 -27.00 -12.69
CA ASN A 107 18.42 -26.17 -11.57
C ASN A 107 17.30 -26.06 -10.53
N TYR A 108 16.05 -25.94 -10.97
CA TYR A 108 14.90 -25.96 -10.09
C TYR A 108 14.80 -27.26 -9.30
N TYR A 109 14.85 -28.42 -9.97
CA TYR A 109 14.74 -29.71 -9.31
C TYR A 109 15.95 -30.02 -8.43
N GLN A 110 17.14 -29.56 -8.79
CA GLN A 110 18.32 -29.65 -7.91
C GLN A 110 18.12 -28.86 -6.62
N TRP A 111 17.68 -27.59 -6.74
CA TRP A 111 17.36 -26.78 -5.58
C TRP A 111 16.24 -27.41 -4.73
N TYR A 112 15.15 -27.82 -5.38
CA TYR A 112 14.00 -28.42 -4.70
C TYR A 112 14.37 -29.68 -3.90
N ASN A 113 15.16 -30.55 -4.49
CA ASN A 113 15.50 -31.82 -3.86
C ASN A 113 16.59 -31.71 -2.78
N ASN A 114 17.59 -30.84 -2.98
CA ASN A 114 18.82 -30.84 -2.19
C ASN A 114 18.90 -29.64 -1.21
N GLU A 115 18.24 -28.49 -1.50
CA GLU A 115 18.45 -27.26 -0.74
C GLU A 115 17.17 -26.73 -0.09
N ALA A 116 15.99 -27.00 -0.68
CA ALA A 116 14.74 -26.43 -0.22
C ALA A 116 14.31 -27.03 1.13
N SER A 117 14.04 -26.17 2.11
CA SER A 117 13.44 -26.54 3.39
C SER A 117 11.97 -26.94 3.23
N ILE A 118 11.41 -27.66 4.23
CA ILE A 118 10.01 -28.12 4.19
C ILE A 118 9.02 -26.99 3.90
N PRO A 119 9.08 -25.80 4.56
CA PRO A 119 8.19 -24.69 4.24
C PRO A 119 8.35 -24.16 2.81
N GLN A 120 9.59 -24.16 2.30
CA GLN A 120 9.86 -23.74 0.92
C GLN A 120 9.29 -24.72 -0.10
N LYS A 121 9.34 -26.03 0.18
CA LYS A 121 8.75 -27.06 -0.68
C LYS A 121 7.22 -26.90 -0.79
N VAL A 122 6.55 -26.63 0.32
CA VAL A 122 5.08 -26.38 0.29
C VAL A 122 4.71 -25.20 -0.59
N ILE A 123 5.47 -24.11 -0.52
CA ILE A 123 5.26 -22.95 -1.39
C ILE A 123 5.64 -23.28 -2.84
N ALA A 124 6.73 -23.97 -3.03
CA ALA A 124 7.19 -24.38 -4.34
C ALA A 124 6.17 -25.29 -5.04
N ASP A 125 5.61 -26.27 -4.35
CA ASP A 125 4.59 -27.18 -4.90
C ASP A 125 3.33 -26.46 -5.35
N GLN A 126 2.94 -25.41 -4.64
CA GLN A 126 1.75 -24.63 -4.97
C GLN A 126 1.95 -23.64 -6.10
N ILE A 127 3.14 -23.07 -6.24
CA ILE A 127 3.39 -21.94 -7.14
C ILE A 127 4.44 -22.27 -8.19
N LEU A 128 5.61 -22.76 -7.79
CA LEU A 128 6.76 -22.92 -8.68
C LEU A 128 6.72 -24.20 -9.51
N THR A 129 6.36 -25.32 -8.90
CA THR A 129 6.31 -26.61 -9.61
C THR A 129 5.37 -26.59 -10.82
N PRO A 130 4.12 -26.10 -10.71
CA PRO A 130 3.24 -26.00 -11.88
C PRO A 130 3.76 -25.06 -12.98
N ILE A 131 4.56 -24.06 -12.60
CA ILE A 131 5.19 -23.13 -13.55
C ILE A 131 6.32 -23.83 -14.28
N VAL A 132 7.19 -24.54 -13.54
CA VAL A 132 8.33 -25.27 -14.12
C VAL A 132 7.88 -26.42 -15.01
N GLU A 133 6.85 -27.15 -14.62
CA GLU A 133 6.25 -28.19 -15.45
C GLU A 133 5.72 -27.63 -16.78
N ARG A 134 5.03 -26.48 -16.72
CA ARG A 134 4.58 -25.79 -17.94
C ARG A 134 5.74 -25.19 -18.75
N LEU A 135 6.82 -24.81 -18.09
CA LEU A 135 8.05 -24.34 -18.75
C LEU A 135 8.72 -25.46 -19.54
N ALA A 136 8.68 -26.69 -19.05
CA ALA A 136 9.23 -27.84 -19.74
C ALA A 136 8.57 -28.05 -21.12
N ASP A 137 7.29 -27.67 -21.25
CA ASP A 137 6.49 -27.80 -22.45
C ASP A 137 6.31 -26.52 -23.28
N ALA A 138 6.75 -25.36 -22.76
CA ALA A 138 6.42 -24.05 -23.33
C ALA A 138 7.62 -23.33 -23.95
N ASP A 139 7.33 -22.48 -24.93
CA ASP A 139 8.26 -21.51 -25.48
C ASP A 139 8.46 -20.33 -24.49
N GLY A 140 9.64 -19.67 -24.47
CA GLY A 140 9.95 -18.55 -23.58
C GLY A 140 9.00 -17.34 -23.70
N GLU A 141 8.22 -17.26 -24.77
CA GLU A 141 7.13 -16.29 -24.97
C GLU A 141 5.81 -16.68 -24.28
N ALA A 142 5.74 -17.85 -23.62
CA ALA A 142 4.56 -18.26 -22.89
C ALA A 142 4.18 -17.26 -21.80
N VAL A 143 2.88 -16.94 -21.72
CA VAL A 143 2.33 -15.99 -20.76
C VAL A 143 1.78 -16.75 -19.55
N ILE A 144 2.33 -16.44 -18.38
CA ILE A 144 1.83 -16.94 -17.11
C ILE A 144 0.78 -15.96 -16.59
N LYS A 145 -0.45 -16.42 -16.41
CA LYS A 145 -1.50 -15.68 -15.73
C LYS A 145 -1.46 -16.01 -14.25
N TYR A 146 -1.45 -14.98 -13.40
CA TYR A 146 -1.48 -15.16 -11.95
C TYR A 146 -2.61 -14.33 -11.34
N GLY A 147 -3.17 -14.84 -10.26
CA GLY A 147 -4.15 -14.13 -9.44
C GLY A 147 -3.58 -13.89 -8.05
N LEU A 148 -3.71 -12.68 -7.55
CA LEU A 148 -3.35 -12.33 -6.19
C LEU A 148 -4.62 -11.95 -5.43
N ASP A 149 -4.95 -12.73 -4.40
CA ASP A 149 -5.97 -12.34 -3.42
C ASP A 149 -5.29 -11.63 -2.27
N LYS A 150 -5.41 -10.29 -2.25
CA LYS A 150 -4.84 -9.45 -1.20
C LYS A 150 -5.95 -9.00 -0.27
N GLN A 151 -5.87 -9.39 0.99
CA GLN A 151 -6.78 -8.91 2.02
C GLN A 151 -6.03 -8.06 3.05
N VAL A 152 -6.62 -6.93 3.41
CA VAL A 152 -6.15 -6.15 4.55
C VAL A 152 -6.51 -6.90 5.82
N GLN A 153 -5.53 -7.49 6.49
CA GLN A 153 -5.75 -8.24 7.74
C GLN A 153 -6.39 -7.37 8.83
N GLN A 154 -6.00 -6.09 8.89
CA GLN A 154 -6.56 -5.15 9.85
C GLN A 154 -7.11 -3.94 9.13
N LYS A 155 -8.43 -3.87 9.04
CA LYS A 155 -9.15 -2.80 8.34
C LYS A 155 -9.23 -1.52 9.17
N TRP A 156 -9.23 -1.61 10.50
CA TRP A 156 -9.33 -0.48 11.41
C TRP A 156 -8.00 -0.10 12.02
N ASN A 157 -7.76 1.20 12.14
CA ASN A 157 -6.65 1.73 12.90
C ASN A 157 -7.09 2.97 13.69
N GLY A 158 -6.59 3.11 14.92
CA GLY A 158 -6.79 4.31 15.71
C GLY A 158 -5.69 5.33 15.43
N ILE A 159 -6.04 6.60 15.49
CA ILE A 159 -5.14 7.71 15.24
C ILE A 159 -5.18 8.73 16.38
N ILE A 160 -4.01 9.32 16.64
CA ILE A 160 -3.85 10.47 17.52
C ILE A 160 -3.11 11.53 16.70
N GLY A 161 -3.56 12.77 16.77
CA GLY A 161 -2.93 13.83 16.02
C GLY A 161 -2.85 15.14 16.77
N ALA A 162 -1.95 16.00 16.33
CA ALA A 162 -1.79 17.36 16.80
C ALA A 162 -1.47 18.30 15.63
N GLN A 163 -1.90 19.55 15.78
CA GLN A 163 -1.65 20.61 14.84
C GLN A 163 -1.26 21.87 15.59
N TYR A 164 -0.27 22.57 15.08
CA TYR A 164 0.10 23.89 15.56
C TYR A 164 0.07 24.90 14.42
N GLN A 165 -0.79 25.89 14.53
CA GLN A 165 -0.81 27.04 13.64
C GLN A 165 0.09 28.14 14.25
N ALA A 166 1.22 28.40 13.61
CA ALA A 166 2.21 29.36 14.09
C ALA A 166 1.84 30.81 13.75
N ASN A 167 1.11 31.01 12.66
CA ASN A 167 0.55 32.30 12.22
C ASN A 167 -0.52 32.06 11.15
N LYS A 168 -1.02 33.10 10.51
CA LYS A 168 -2.07 32.98 9.45
C LYS A 168 -1.64 32.11 8.27
N SER A 169 -0.34 32.03 7.99
CA SER A 169 0.20 31.33 6.81
C SER A 169 0.75 29.93 7.11
N TRP A 170 1.39 29.73 8.26
CA TRP A 170 2.10 28.48 8.55
C TRP A 170 1.36 27.59 9.55
N MET A 171 1.23 26.32 9.17
CA MET A 171 0.60 25.30 9.99
C MET A 171 1.40 23.99 9.91
N PHE A 172 1.73 23.43 11.07
CA PHE A 172 2.39 22.14 11.25
C PHE A 172 1.37 21.13 11.76
N ARG A 173 1.36 19.93 11.18
CA ARG A 173 0.46 18.86 11.60
C ARG A 173 1.24 17.56 11.70
N THR A 174 0.94 16.77 12.74
CA THR A 174 1.40 15.40 12.91
C THR A 174 0.23 14.48 13.23
N GLU A 175 0.26 13.27 12.74
CA GLU A 175 -0.73 12.24 13.03
C GLU A 175 -0.03 10.89 13.14
N LEU A 176 -0.34 10.15 14.20
CA LEU A 176 0.22 8.83 14.49
C LEU A 176 -0.89 7.79 14.44
N GLY A 177 -0.69 6.72 13.68
CA GLY A 177 -1.51 5.52 13.73
C GLY A 177 -1.00 4.63 14.85
N VAL A 178 -1.85 4.37 15.86
CA VAL A 178 -1.43 3.80 17.15
C VAL A 178 -2.02 2.44 17.49
N LEU A 179 -3.03 1.98 16.76
CA LEU A 179 -3.68 0.70 17.06
C LEU A 179 -3.35 -0.36 16.00
N GLY A 180 -3.13 -1.57 16.51
CA GLY A 180 -2.92 -2.75 15.70
C GLY A 180 -1.52 -2.92 15.11
N ASN A 181 -1.40 -3.83 14.16
CA ASN A 181 -0.12 -4.18 13.53
C ASN A 181 0.38 -3.11 12.54
N ARG A 182 -0.46 -2.13 12.21
CA ARG A 182 -0.13 -1.07 11.26
C ARG A 182 0.20 0.22 12.01
N LYS A 183 1.48 0.54 12.05
CA LYS A 183 1.98 1.83 12.56
C LYS A 183 2.15 2.79 11.40
N SER A 184 1.71 4.03 11.57
CA SER A 184 1.87 5.08 10.56
C SER A 184 2.22 6.41 11.23
N VAL A 185 3.03 7.19 10.54
CA VAL A 185 3.39 8.55 10.94
C VAL A 185 3.13 9.46 9.75
N LEU A 186 2.36 10.52 9.95
CA LEU A 186 2.16 11.57 8.98
C LEU A 186 2.69 12.88 9.55
N LEU A 187 3.56 13.53 8.80
CA LEU A 187 4.04 14.88 9.08
C LEU A 187 3.65 15.77 7.91
N SER A 188 3.10 16.93 8.19
CA SER A 188 2.64 17.85 7.16
C SER A 188 2.99 19.29 7.56
N LEU A 189 3.52 20.03 6.58
CA LEU A 189 3.74 21.45 6.65
C LEU A 189 2.84 22.11 5.60
N ASN A 190 1.97 23.00 6.06
CA ASN A 190 1.03 23.69 5.18
C ASN A 190 1.33 25.20 5.19
N TYR A 191 1.34 25.76 4.00
CA TYR A 191 1.44 27.19 3.79
C TYR A 191 0.17 27.71 3.11
N ARG A 192 -0.43 28.75 3.69
CA ARG A 192 -1.60 29.44 3.11
C ARG A 192 -1.14 30.74 2.48
N PHE A 193 -1.38 30.88 1.20
CA PHE A 193 -1.24 32.14 0.52
C PHE A 193 -2.42 33.02 0.93
N LEU A 194 -2.14 34.17 1.55
CA LEU A 194 -3.15 35.19 1.84
C LEU A 194 -3.27 36.04 0.59
N LEU A 195 -4.29 35.81 -0.20
CA LEU A 195 -4.70 36.66 -1.33
C LEU A 195 -5.55 37.81 -0.84
#